data_9ec29a1fe2dc4ba4a8335109e8b665ae
#
_entry.id   9ec29a1fe2dc4ba4a8335109e8b665ae
#
_cell.length_a   1.000
_cell.length_b   1.000
_cell.length_c   1.000
_cell.angle_alpha   90.00
_cell.angle_beta   90.00
_cell.angle_gamma   90.00
#
_symmetry.space_group_name_H-M   'P 1'
#
loop_
_entity.id
_entity.type
_entity.pdbx_description
1 polymer ?
#
loop_
_entity_poly.entity_id
_entity_poly.type
_entity_poly.pdbx_seq_one_letter_code
_entity_poly.pdbx_strand_id
1 'polypeptide(L)'
;MCDEEIKWIVLQIFGDDLIEQSRGISDKGQGYQTIVNRFFQWKKLFVGSKHVFLTEPEIMGLIGEILFLRGKLAEQIGLENALKSWSGQELTHKDFSYGDSWYEVKTIHRGIPAVKISSIEQLESSTDGELVVFFLEKMSAAYNGVNLNKLILETRSHFCIG
;
A
#
# COMPACT_ATOMS: atom_id res chain seq x y z
N MET A 1 -2.71 23.08 -2.61
CA MET A 1 -1.59 22.42 -1.94
C MET A 1 -0.55 22.20 -3.00
N CYS A 2 0.66 22.71 -2.79
CA CYS A 2 1.69 22.74 -3.84
C CYS A 2 2.26 21.34 -4.05
N ASP A 3 2.56 20.95 -5.30
CA ASP A 3 3.15 19.65 -5.66
C ASP A 3 4.41 19.29 -4.85
N GLU A 4 5.13 20.31 -4.39
CA GLU A 4 6.31 20.13 -3.54
C GLU A 4 5.98 19.62 -2.14
N GLU A 5 4.88 20.06 -1.55
CA GLU A 5 4.47 19.56 -0.22
C GLU A 5 4.14 18.07 -0.24
N ILE A 6 3.49 17.60 -1.31
CA ILE A 6 3.17 16.17 -1.48
C ILE A 6 4.45 15.34 -1.59
N LYS A 7 5.43 15.80 -2.38
CA LYS A 7 6.73 15.13 -2.52
C LYS A 7 7.45 15.00 -1.18
N TRP A 8 7.46 16.06 -0.37
CA TRP A 8 8.09 16.03 0.94
C TRP A 8 7.40 15.05 1.90
N ILE A 9 6.07 15.02 1.91
CA ILE A 9 5.29 14.07 2.72
C ILE A 9 5.64 12.63 2.33
N VAL A 10 5.64 12.32 1.03
CA VAL A 10 5.95 10.96 0.55
C VAL A 10 7.40 10.58 0.87
N LEU A 11 8.36 11.47 0.68
CA LEU A 11 9.77 11.23 1.02
C LEU A 11 9.96 11.00 2.53
N GLN A 12 9.20 11.71 3.35
CA GLN A 12 9.26 11.56 4.80
C GLN A 12 8.70 10.20 5.24
N ILE A 13 7.54 9.80 4.70
CA ILE A 13 6.94 8.48 4.96
C ILE A 13 7.89 7.37 4.51
N PHE A 14 8.51 7.50 3.34
CA PHE A 14 9.50 6.58 2.84
C PHE A 14 10.71 6.46 3.79
N GLY A 15 11.25 7.60 4.26
CA GLY A 15 12.37 7.61 5.20
C GLY A 15 12.02 6.98 6.54
N ASP A 16 10.87 7.33 7.08
CA ASP A 16 10.38 6.78 8.35
C ASP A 16 10.16 5.26 8.24
N ASP A 17 9.60 4.79 7.14
CA ASP A 17 9.40 3.36 6.88
C ASP A 17 10.73 2.59 6.80
N LEU A 18 11.73 3.10 6.08
CA LEU A 18 13.05 2.46 6.01
C LEU A 18 13.70 2.34 7.39
N ILE A 19 13.58 3.38 8.21
CA ILE A 19 14.14 3.41 9.57
C ILE A 19 13.42 2.38 10.45
N GLU A 20 12.10 2.36 10.43
CA GLU A 20 11.30 1.43 11.25
C GLU A 20 11.55 -0.02 10.86
N GLN A 21 11.57 -0.35 9.57
CA GLN A 21 11.78 -1.71 9.11
C GLN A 21 13.20 -2.23 9.40
N SER A 22 14.19 -1.33 9.54
CA SER A 22 15.55 -1.71 9.91
C SER A 22 15.80 -1.69 11.42
N ARG A 23 14.88 -1.12 12.22
CA ARG A 23 15.02 -0.99 13.67
C ARG A 23 15.00 -2.36 14.33
N GLY A 24 15.96 -2.60 15.22
CA GLY A 24 16.06 -3.85 15.98
C GLY A 24 16.73 -5.01 15.25
N ILE A 25 17.15 -4.84 13.99
CA ILE A 25 17.92 -5.84 13.28
C ILE A 25 19.41 -5.70 13.69
N SER A 26 19.89 -6.68 14.47
CA SER A 26 21.29 -6.67 14.98
C SER A 26 22.31 -7.08 13.90
N ASP A 27 21.92 -7.91 12.96
CA ASP A 27 22.78 -8.34 11.85
C ASP A 27 22.80 -7.30 10.74
N LYS A 28 24.00 -6.81 10.42
CA LYS A 28 24.19 -5.76 9.40
C LYS A 28 23.79 -6.22 7.99
N GLY A 29 23.98 -7.50 7.66
CA GLY A 29 23.62 -8.05 6.36
C GLY A 29 22.10 -8.10 6.18
N GLN A 30 21.40 -8.58 7.19
CA GLN A 30 19.94 -8.58 7.20
C GLN A 30 19.36 -7.16 7.18
N GLY A 31 19.92 -6.24 7.98
CA GLY A 31 19.49 -4.85 7.99
C GLY A 31 19.64 -4.19 6.61
N TYR A 32 20.80 -4.39 5.97
CA TYR A 32 21.03 -3.89 4.60
C TYR A 32 20.05 -4.49 3.59
N GLN A 33 19.83 -5.82 3.64
CA GLN A 33 18.90 -6.50 2.74
C GLN A 33 17.47 -5.98 2.94
N THR A 34 17.05 -5.78 4.18
CA THR A 34 15.73 -5.22 4.50
C THR A 34 15.56 -3.82 3.90
N ILE A 35 16.55 -2.94 4.07
CA ILE A 35 16.53 -1.58 3.49
C ILE A 35 16.48 -1.63 1.97
N VAL A 36 17.30 -2.47 1.34
CA VAL A 36 17.36 -2.59 -0.13
C VAL A 36 16.02 -3.11 -0.68
N ASN A 37 15.48 -4.13 -0.04
CA ASN A 37 14.20 -4.70 -0.45
C ASN A 37 13.08 -3.69 -0.32
N ARG A 38 13.02 -2.99 0.80
CA ARG A 38 12.03 -1.95 1.04
C ARG A 38 12.16 -0.77 0.07
N PHE A 39 13.40 -0.38 -0.24
CA PHE A 39 13.68 0.60 -1.30
C PHE A 39 13.11 0.18 -2.65
N PHE A 40 13.29 -1.10 -3.06
CA PHE A 40 12.74 -1.60 -4.32
C PHE A 40 11.22 -1.67 -4.32
N GLN A 41 10.58 -1.94 -3.18
CA GLN A 41 9.13 -1.87 -3.05
C GLN A 41 8.62 -0.45 -3.27
N TRP A 42 9.21 0.52 -2.59
CA TRP A 42 8.92 1.94 -2.79
C TRP A 42 9.23 2.41 -4.21
N LYS A 43 10.32 1.90 -4.80
CA LYS A 43 10.67 2.19 -6.19
C LYS A 43 9.59 1.75 -7.16
N LYS A 44 8.88 0.66 -6.93
CA LYS A 44 7.73 0.25 -7.76
C LYS A 44 6.63 1.31 -7.75
N LEU A 45 6.38 1.96 -6.61
CA LEU A 45 5.42 3.07 -6.51
C LEU A 45 5.88 4.31 -7.29
N PHE A 46 7.21 4.55 -7.37
CA PHE A 46 7.75 5.73 -8.04
C PHE A 46 8.12 5.51 -9.52
N VAL A 47 8.51 4.32 -9.91
CA VAL A 47 9.08 4.01 -11.24
C VAL A 47 8.05 3.40 -12.20
N GLY A 48 6.89 2.96 -11.70
CA GLY A 48 5.79 2.50 -12.57
C GLY A 48 5.23 3.59 -13.49
N SER A 49 5.50 4.86 -13.22
CA SER A 49 5.04 5.96 -14.04
C SER A 49 6.20 6.64 -14.78
N LYS A 50 6.10 6.71 -16.10
CA LYS A 50 6.89 7.65 -16.93
C LYS A 50 6.57 9.13 -16.60
N HIS A 51 5.73 9.35 -15.60
CA HIS A 51 5.25 10.63 -15.14
C HIS A 51 5.77 10.90 -13.72
N VAL A 52 6.08 12.15 -13.44
CA VAL A 52 6.49 12.64 -12.10
C VAL A 52 5.37 12.51 -11.06
N PHE A 53 4.13 12.26 -11.52
CA PHE A 53 2.94 12.13 -10.70
C PHE A 53 2.28 10.78 -10.91
N LEU A 54 1.63 10.27 -9.86
CA LEU A 54 0.78 9.08 -9.94
C LEU A 54 -0.38 9.33 -10.90
N THR A 55 -0.65 8.37 -11.75
CA THR A 55 -1.84 8.37 -12.61
C THR A 55 -3.10 8.12 -11.77
N GLU A 56 -4.27 8.47 -12.31
CA GLU A 56 -5.55 8.22 -11.63
C GLU A 56 -5.75 6.74 -11.24
N PRO A 57 -5.45 5.73 -12.10
CA PRO A 57 -5.52 4.33 -11.71
C PRO A 57 -4.57 3.95 -10.56
N GLU A 58 -3.35 4.50 -10.55
CA GLU A 58 -2.39 4.27 -9.46
C GLU A 58 -2.86 4.87 -8.14
N ILE A 59 -3.43 6.09 -8.18
CA ILE A 59 -4.05 6.73 -7.01
C ILE A 59 -5.21 5.90 -6.48
N MET A 60 -6.09 5.42 -7.37
CA MET A 60 -7.21 4.56 -6.99
C MET A 60 -6.74 3.24 -6.36
N GLY A 61 -5.74 2.59 -6.95
CA GLY A 61 -5.13 1.38 -6.42
C GLY A 61 -4.63 1.60 -4.98
N LEU A 62 -3.81 2.63 -4.79
CA LEU A 62 -3.25 2.96 -3.48
C LEU A 62 -4.33 3.33 -2.44
N ILE A 63 -5.39 4.04 -2.83
CA ILE A 63 -6.54 4.29 -1.95
C ILE A 63 -7.17 2.98 -1.49
N GLY A 64 -7.41 2.04 -2.39
CA GLY A 64 -7.99 0.73 -2.05
C GLY A 64 -7.11 -0.07 -1.09
N GLU A 65 -5.81 -0.14 -1.35
CA GLU A 65 -4.86 -0.82 -0.48
C GLU A 65 -4.84 -0.19 0.93
N ILE A 66 -4.78 1.15 1.04
CA ILE A 66 -4.80 1.83 2.35
C ILE A 66 -6.13 1.63 3.07
N LEU A 67 -7.26 1.65 2.36
CA LEU A 67 -8.56 1.38 2.97
C LEU A 67 -8.66 -0.04 3.50
N PHE A 68 -8.16 -1.03 2.74
CA PHE A 68 -8.11 -2.42 3.18
C PHE A 68 -7.20 -2.59 4.40
N LEU A 69 -6.00 -2.02 4.35
CA LEU A 69 -5.03 -2.04 5.43
C LEU A 69 -5.62 -1.50 6.74
N ARG A 70 -6.22 -0.29 6.70
CA ARG A 70 -6.75 0.41 7.87
C ARG A 70 -8.06 -0.15 8.39
N GLY A 71 -8.84 -0.77 7.50
CA GLY A 71 -10.13 -1.38 7.83
C GLY A 71 -9.98 -2.85 8.18
N LYS A 72 -10.46 -3.71 7.29
CA LYS A 72 -10.57 -5.16 7.53
C LYS A 72 -9.29 -5.78 8.07
N LEU A 73 -8.13 -5.47 7.47
CA LEU A 73 -6.88 -6.11 7.86
C LEU A 73 -6.41 -5.65 9.25
N ALA A 74 -6.45 -4.34 9.53
CA ALA A 74 -6.09 -3.83 10.86
C ALA A 74 -7.02 -4.32 11.97
N GLU A 75 -8.30 -4.51 11.66
CA GLU A 75 -9.27 -5.11 12.60
C GLU A 75 -8.97 -6.57 12.92
N GLN A 76 -8.46 -7.32 11.94
CA GLN A 76 -8.14 -8.75 12.09
C GLN A 76 -6.82 -9.01 12.82
N ILE A 77 -5.76 -8.29 12.45
CA ILE A 77 -4.38 -8.60 12.89
C ILE A 77 -3.68 -7.45 13.61
N GLY A 78 -4.37 -6.34 13.80
CA GLY A 78 -3.79 -5.10 14.33
C GLY A 78 -3.06 -4.29 13.26
N LEU A 79 -3.02 -2.97 13.45
CA LEU A 79 -2.51 -2.02 12.46
C LEU A 79 -1.01 -2.24 12.15
N GLU A 80 -0.20 -2.58 13.15
CA GLU A 80 1.23 -2.83 12.98
C GLU A 80 1.49 -4.07 12.08
N ASN A 81 0.78 -5.17 12.33
CA ASN A 81 0.89 -6.37 11.51
C ASN A 81 0.33 -6.15 10.11
N ALA A 82 -0.76 -5.40 9.99
CA ALA A 82 -1.34 -5.03 8.70
C ALA A 82 -0.34 -4.25 7.84
N LEU A 83 0.41 -3.31 8.43
CA LEU A 83 1.49 -2.61 7.73
C LEU A 83 2.64 -3.52 7.34
N LYS A 84 3.08 -4.38 8.25
CA LYS A 84 4.17 -5.33 7.96
C LYS A 84 3.79 -6.32 6.85
N SER A 85 2.50 -6.63 6.72
CA SER A 85 1.98 -7.51 5.68
C SER A 85 1.83 -6.83 4.31
N TRP A 86 1.82 -5.49 4.29
CA TRP A 86 1.66 -4.72 3.06
C TRP A 86 2.88 -4.84 2.16
N SER A 87 2.65 -4.98 0.86
CA SER A 87 3.64 -5.24 -0.18
C SER A 87 4.32 -6.60 -0.06
N GLY A 88 3.56 -7.58 0.26
CA GLY A 88 3.87 -9.01 0.22
C GLY A 88 5.36 -9.35 0.29
N GLN A 89 5.74 -10.27 1.06
CA GLN A 89 7.14 -10.69 1.09
C GLN A 89 7.58 -11.05 -0.33
N GLU A 90 8.45 -10.30 -0.83
CA GLU A 90 9.41 -10.28 -1.94
C GLU A 90 9.23 -11.18 -3.19
N LEU A 91 8.41 -12.18 -3.17
CA LEU A 91 8.24 -13.14 -4.28
C LEU A 91 6.79 -13.40 -4.62
N THR A 92 5.85 -12.85 -3.89
CA THR A 92 4.42 -13.01 -4.18
C THR A 92 3.91 -11.77 -4.90
N HIS A 93 3.24 -11.96 -6.01
CA HIS A 93 2.51 -10.92 -6.74
C HIS A 93 1.24 -10.50 -5.97
N LYS A 94 1.28 -10.52 -4.62
CA LYS A 94 0.17 -10.21 -3.73
C LYS A 94 0.37 -8.85 -3.08
N ASP A 95 -0.71 -8.13 -2.81
CA ASP A 95 -0.62 -6.81 -2.16
C ASP A 95 -0.36 -6.94 -0.66
N PHE A 96 -0.90 -7.99 -0.03
CA PHE A 96 -0.70 -8.29 1.39
C PHE A 96 -0.49 -9.79 1.62
N SER A 97 0.39 -10.12 2.57
CA SER A 97 0.61 -11.49 3.02
C SER A 97 0.85 -11.53 4.53
N TYR A 98 0.10 -12.37 5.25
CA TYR A 98 0.24 -12.55 6.69
C TYR A 98 -0.02 -14.00 7.08
N GLY A 99 0.97 -14.66 7.70
CA GLY A 99 0.92 -16.09 7.96
C GLY A 99 0.73 -16.89 6.67
N ASP A 100 -0.26 -17.77 6.65
CA ASP A 100 -0.63 -18.57 5.47
C ASP A 100 -1.72 -17.94 4.61
N SER A 101 -2.05 -16.67 4.85
CA SER A 101 -3.10 -15.96 4.12
C SER A 101 -2.53 -14.84 3.26
N TRP A 102 -3.15 -14.62 2.11
CA TRP A 102 -2.80 -13.52 1.22
C TRP A 102 -4.03 -12.76 0.76
N TYR A 103 -3.80 -11.52 0.34
CA TYR A 103 -4.86 -10.65 -0.19
C TYR A 103 -4.35 -9.92 -1.42
N GLU A 104 -5.20 -9.88 -2.44
CA GLU A 104 -5.04 -9.04 -3.63
C GLU A 104 -6.14 -7.99 -3.61
N VAL A 105 -5.78 -6.73 -3.70
CA VAL A 105 -6.72 -5.60 -3.66
C VAL A 105 -6.87 -5.03 -5.05
N LYS A 106 -8.10 -4.92 -5.53
CA LYS A 106 -8.42 -4.26 -6.79
C LYS A 106 -9.36 -3.10 -6.53
N THR A 107 -9.08 -1.99 -7.18
CA THR A 107 -9.93 -0.81 -7.11
C THR A 107 -10.44 -0.48 -8.49
N ILE A 108 -11.73 -0.42 -8.65
CA ILE A 108 -12.39 -0.13 -9.93
C ILE A 108 -13.43 0.97 -9.78
N HIS A 109 -13.74 1.64 -10.87
CA HIS A 109 -14.84 2.60 -10.88
C HIS A 109 -16.19 1.89 -10.70
N ARG A 110 -17.06 2.54 -9.95
CA ARG A 110 -18.45 2.09 -9.82
C ARG A 110 -19.10 2.00 -11.21
N GLY A 111 -19.77 0.88 -11.47
CA GLY A 111 -20.39 0.60 -12.77
C GLY A 111 -19.53 -0.19 -13.74
N ILE A 112 -18.26 -0.45 -13.43
CA ILE A 112 -17.43 -1.41 -14.19
C ILE A 112 -17.90 -2.84 -13.81
N PRO A 113 -18.32 -3.66 -14.79
CA PRO A 113 -18.94 -4.96 -14.51
C PRO A 113 -17.95 -6.07 -14.20
N ALA A 114 -16.64 -5.85 -14.41
CA ALA A 114 -15.62 -6.87 -14.25
C ALA A 114 -14.30 -6.31 -13.74
N VAL A 115 -13.59 -7.10 -12.95
CA VAL A 115 -12.24 -6.82 -12.47
C VAL A 115 -11.24 -7.45 -13.42
N LYS A 116 -10.26 -6.69 -13.87
CA LYS A 116 -9.15 -7.19 -14.67
C LYS A 116 -8.04 -7.69 -13.74
N ILE A 117 -7.69 -8.96 -13.84
CA ILE A 117 -6.51 -9.55 -13.23
C ILE A 117 -5.38 -9.50 -14.26
N SER A 118 -4.25 -8.93 -13.88
CA SER A 118 -3.13 -8.68 -14.79
C SER A 118 -2.37 -9.95 -15.13
N SER A 119 -2.31 -10.89 -14.21
CA SER A 119 -1.70 -12.20 -14.42
C SER A 119 -2.32 -13.24 -13.49
N ILE A 120 -2.19 -14.52 -13.83
CA ILE A 120 -2.73 -15.62 -13.02
C ILE A 120 -1.99 -15.72 -11.68
N GLU A 121 -0.73 -15.38 -11.65
CA GLU A 121 0.13 -15.41 -10.46
C GLU A 121 -0.42 -14.52 -9.34
N GLN A 122 -1.20 -13.51 -9.69
CA GLN A 122 -1.89 -12.66 -8.69
C GLN A 122 -2.93 -13.43 -7.87
N LEU A 123 -3.46 -14.52 -8.39
CA LEU A 123 -4.46 -15.36 -7.72
C LEU A 123 -3.94 -16.77 -7.42
N GLU A 124 -2.86 -17.20 -8.07
CA GLU A 124 -2.27 -18.52 -7.84
C GLU A 124 -1.51 -18.54 -6.52
N SER A 125 -1.82 -19.50 -5.66
CA SER A 125 -1.12 -19.73 -4.40
C SER A 125 -1.43 -21.13 -3.88
N SER A 126 -0.51 -21.69 -3.10
CA SER A 126 -0.71 -22.93 -2.33
C SER A 126 -1.45 -22.69 -1.01
N THR A 127 -1.69 -21.42 -0.66
CA THR A 127 -2.35 -21.01 0.59
C THR A 127 -3.65 -20.28 0.29
N ASP A 128 -4.52 -20.17 1.29
CA ASP A 128 -5.79 -19.49 1.16
C ASP A 128 -5.61 -17.97 0.98
N GLY A 129 -6.42 -17.38 0.11
CA GLY A 129 -6.37 -15.95 -0.13
C GLY A 129 -7.69 -15.35 -0.58
N GLU A 130 -7.74 -14.03 -0.55
CA GLU A 130 -8.93 -13.29 -0.91
C GLU A 130 -8.60 -12.21 -1.97
N LEU A 131 -9.49 -12.11 -2.96
CA LEU A 131 -9.55 -10.95 -3.85
C LEU A 131 -10.50 -9.92 -3.25
N VAL A 132 -9.98 -8.79 -2.84
CA VAL A 132 -10.74 -7.68 -2.27
C VAL A 132 -10.99 -6.63 -3.34
N VAL A 133 -12.24 -6.25 -3.57
CA VAL A 133 -12.59 -5.29 -4.61
C VAL A 133 -13.24 -4.06 -4.00
N PHE A 134 -12.63 -2.89 -4.21
CA PHE A 134 -13.22 -1.59 -3.88
C PHE A 134 -13.84 -0.95 -5.11
N PHE A 135 -15.06 -0.45 -4.94
CA PHE A 135 -15.75 0.36 -5.94
C PHE A 135 -15.65 1.83 -5.54
N LEU A 136 -14.89 2.60 -6.30
CA LEU A 136 -14.74 4.03 -6.08
C LEU A 136 -15.48 4.83 -7.15
N GLU A 137 -15.96 6.00 -6.75
CA GLU A 137 -16.57 6.97 -7.65
C GLU A 137 -15.86 8.32 -7.47
N LYS A 138 -15.46 8.92 -8.59
CA LYS A 138 -14.80 10.23 -8.57
C LYS A 138 -15.84 11.30 -8.29
N MET A 139 -15.62 12.02 -7.21
CA MET A 139 -16.49 13.13 -6.81
C MET A 139 -15.83 14.49 -7.09
N SER A 140 -16.63 15.54 -7.10
CA SER A 140 -16.10 16.90 -7.21
C SER A 140 -15.23 17.28 -6.01
N ALA A 141 -14.33 18.23 -6.18
CA ALA A 141 -13.44 18.73 -5.12
C ALA A 141 -14.21 19.31 -3.89
N ALA A 142 -15.46 19.70 -4.07
CA ALA A 142 -16.31 20.19 -2.98
C ALA A 142 -16.89 19.07 -2.11
N TYR A 143 -16.78 17.81 -2.54
CA TYR A 143 -17.29 16.66 -1.80
C TYR A 143 -16.27 16.19 -0.74
N ASN A 144 -16.72 16.04 0.49
CA ASN A 144 -15.89 15.57 1.59
C ASN A 144 -15.79 14.03 1.58
N GLY A 145 -15.19 13.48 0.54
CA GLY A 145 -14.97 12.05 0.38
C GLY A 145 -13.57 11.58 0.78
N VAL A 146 -13.23 10.37 0.34
CA VAL A 146 -11.89 9.82 0.51
C VAL A 146 -10.90 10.62 -0.34
N ASN A 147 -9.80 11.02 0.27
CA ASN A 147 -8.71 11.73 -0.39
C ASN A 147 -7.40 11.05 0.01
N LEU A 148 -6.54 10.72 -0.97
CA LEU A 148 -5.30 9.99 -0.72
C LEU A 148 -4.41 10.69 0.31
N ASN A 149 -4.22 12.00 0.20
CA ASN A 149 -3.38 12.74 1.13
C ASN A 149 -3.91 12.68 2.56
N LYS A 150 -5.24 12.81 2.72
CA LYS A 150 -5.89 12.69 4.03
C LYS A 150 -5.72 11.29 4.60
N LEU A 151 -5.92 10.23 3.77
CA LEU A 151 -5.71 8.84 4.19
C LEU A 151 -4.29 8.59 4.68
N ILE A 152 -3.29 9.07 3.93
CA ILE A 152 -1.88 8.93 4.29
C ILE A 152 -1.59 9.63 5.62
N LEU A 153 -2.02 10.88 5.78
CA LEU A 153 -1.80 11.64 7.00
C LEU A 153 -2.48 11.01 8.22
N GLU A 154 -3.70 10.54 8.06
CA GLU A 154 -4.43 9.83 9.12
C GLU A 154 -3.77 8.49 9.47
N THR A 155 -3.30 7.74 8.47
CA THR A 155 -2.57 6.49 8.72
C THR A 155 -1.31 6.77 9.53
N ARG A 156 -0.54 7.77 9.13
CA ARG A 156 0.67 8.19 9.86
C ARG A 156 0.39 8.58 11.30
N SER A 157 -0.67 9.35 11.57
CA SER A 157 -0.98 9.82 12.92
C SER A 157 -1.25 8.68 13.91
N HIS A 158 -1.71 7.53 13.43
CA HIS A 158 -1.91 6.35 14.27
C HIS A 158 -0.60 5.67 14.69
N PHE A 159 0.50 5.93 13.99
CA PHE A 159 1.82 5.37 14.32
C PHE A 159 2.67 6.29 15.20
N CYS A 160 2.38 7.59 15.24
CA CYS A 160 3.14 8.54 16.04
C CYS A 160 2.67 8.65 17.50
N ILE A 161 1.69 7.85 17.92
CA ILE A 161 1.11 7.88 19.28
C ILE A 161 1.58 6.69 20.15
N GLY A 162 2.63 5.98 19.70
CA GLY A 162 3.25 4.88 20.45
C GLY A 162 4.59 5.28 21.05
#